data_34f0ac50917be00cb6a756159e6d429e
#
_entry.id   34f0ac50917be00cb6a756159e6d429e
#
_cell.length_a   1.000
_cell.length_b   1.000
_cell.length_c   1.000
_cell.angle_alpha   90.00
_cell.angle_beta   90.00
_cell.angle_gamma   90.00
#
_symmetry.space_group_name_H-M   'P 1'
#
loop_
_entity.id
_entity.type
_entity.pdbx_description
1 polymer ?
#
loop_
_entity_poly.entity_id
_entity_poly.type
_entity_poly.pdbx_seq_one_letter_code
_entity_poly.pdbx_strand_id
1 'polypeptide(L)'
;MDQQTNKTNRTLKDYALLAIKGVGMGAADVVPGVSGGTIAFIVGIYEELINSIKSINAETLKLFFTGQFATFWKRINANFLLSIIIGIGISIFSLAELITYLLTNHPILVWSFFFGLIIASTWFVVKDVKHWDWKSILSFIIGAVVAYFITVATPAETPTHPLFIFLCGSIAICAMILPGISGSFILVLLGKYFYIMEAVKTFNITIMLTFIAGAAVGITSFSRILSYSLRKFHDITIAILAGFMLGSLNKVWPWKETLQTFVDRHGVEKPLVEANVMPFQQLPEAIALMVIGFFVVYSLEILSTKGNK
;
A
#
# COMPACT_ATOMS: atom_id res chain seq x y z
N MET A 1 -28.03 -1.38 -11.10
CA MET A 1 -27.85 0.00 -11.56
C MET A 1 -26.40 0.37 -11.28
N ASP A 2 -25.60 0.40 -12.36
CA ASP A 2 -24.17 0.68 -12.30
C ASP A 2 -23.94 2.17 -12.04
N GLN A 3 -23.73 2.54 -10.79
CA GLN A 3 -23.08 3.82 -10.52
C GLN A 3 -21.57 3.65 -10.70
N GLN A 4 -21.13 3.51 -11.95
CA GLN A 4 -19.82 3.93 -12.34
C GLN A 4 -19.78 5.46 -12.22
N THR A 5 -19.33 5.97 -11.11
CA THR A 5 -18.89 7.36 -11.00
C THR A 5 -17.59 7.54 -11.80
N ASN A 6 -17.69 7.30 -13.10
CA ASN A 6 -16.70 7.78 -14.05
C ASN A 6 -16.91 9.31 -14.09
N LYS A 7 -16.14 10.08 -13.32
CA LYS A 7 -16.08 11.54 -13.48
C LYS A 7 -15.48 11.83 -14.86
N THR A 8 -16.32 11.77 -15.90
CA THR A 8 -15.93 11.84 -17.32
C THR A 8 -15.41 13.21 -17.75
N ASN A 9 -15.39 14.22 -16.88
CA ASN A 9 -14.93 15.57 -17.18
C ASN A 9 -13.96 16.09 -16.10
N ARG A 10 -12.86 15.36 -15.86
CA ARG A 10 -11.77 15.91 -15.05
C ARG A 10 -10.99 16.96 -15.84
N THR A 11 -10.70 18.07 -15.18
CA THR A 11 -9.83 19.12 -15.69
C THR A 11 -8.35 18.75 -15.54
N LEU A 12 -7.46 19.48 -16.18
CA LEU A 12 -6.01 19.30 -15.99
C LEU A 12 -5.61 19.47 -14.51
N LYS A 13 -6.27 20.37 -13.80
CA LYS A 13 -6.06 20.58 -12.36
C LYS A 13 -6.42 19.34 -11.55
N ASP A 14 -7.49 18.64 -11.90
CA ASP A 14 -7.88 17.40 -11.20
C ASP A 14 -6.86 16.28 -11.40
N TYR A 15 -6.29 16.18 -12.62
CA TYR A 15 -5.22 15.21 -12.90
C TYR A 15 -3.92 15.57 -12.17
N ALA A 16 -3.58 16.86 -12.06
CA ALA A 16 -2.45 17.30 -11.25
C ALA A 16 -2.62 16.95 -9.77
N LEU A 17 -3.83 17.14 -9.22
CA LEU A 17 -4.16 16.71 -7.85
C LEU A 17 -4.06 15.19 -7.67
N LEU A 18 -4.47 14.40 -8.67
CA LEU A 18 -4.28 12.95 -8.66
C LEU A 18 -2.80 12.58 -8.67
N ALA A 19 -1.97 13.27 -9.44
CA ALA A 19 -0.52 13.03 -9.42
C ALA A 19 0.09 13.38 -8.04
N ILE A 20 -0.34 14.45 -7.38
CA ILE A 20 0.07 14.77 -6.00
C ILE A 20 -0.35 13.67 -5.03
N LYS A 21 -1.57 13.12 -5.16
CA LYS A 21 -2.00 11.94 -4.38
C LYS A 21 -1.10 10.74 -4.65
N GLY A 22 -0.71 10.53 -5.90
CA GLY A 22 0.27 9.52 -6.31
C GLY A 22 1.66 9.73 -5.70
N VAL A 23 2.12 10.97 -5.57
CA VAL A 23 3.38 11.30 -4.84
C VAL A 23 3.29 10.84 -3.39
N GLY A 24 2.18 11.11 -2.71
CA GLY A 24 1.94 10.62 -1.34
C GLY A 24 1.95 9.10 -1.24
N MET A 25 1.33 8.40 -2.21
CA MET A 25 1.37 6.94 -2.28
C MET A 25 2.79 6.41 -2.43
N GLY A 26 3.56 6.96 -3.38
CA GLY A 26 4.94 6.54 -3.61
C GLY A 26 5.85 6.84 -2.41
N ALA A 27 5.67 7.98 -1.73
CA ALA A 27 6.39 8.28 -0.50
C ALA A 27 6.12 7.25 0.61
N ALA A 28 4.88 6.82 0.76
CA ALA A 28 4.52 5.77 1.71
C ALA A 28 5.13 4.41 1.33
N ASP A 29 5.14 4.06 0.05
CA ASP A 29 5.70 2.77 -0.42
C ASP A 29 7.22 2.66 -0.23
N VAL A 30 7.94 3.78 -0.13
CA VAL A 30 9.37 3.80 0.21
C VAL A 30 9.61 3.40 1.66
N VAL A 31 8.64 3.63 2.55
CA VAL A 31 8.75 3.33 3.98
C VAL A 31 8.36 1.87 4.24
N PRO A 32 9.27 1.02 4.75
CA PRO A 32 8.96 -0.38 5.03
C PRO A 32 7.79 -0.51 6.01
N GLY A 33 6.76 -1.31 5.65
CA GLY A 33 5.59 -1.52 6.52
C GLY A 33 4.50 -0.46 6.41
N VAL A 34 4.70 0.59 5.61
CA VAL A 34 3.63 1.50 5.18
C VAL A 34 3.26 1.14 3.74
N SER A 35 2.01 1.34 3.35
CA SER A 35 1.50 1.00 2.02
C SER A 35 0.91 2.23 1.34
N GLY A 36 1.22 2.42 0.07
CA GLY A 36 0.55 3.40 -0.79
C GLY A 36 -0.96 3.18 -0.87
N GLY A 37 -1.43 1.94 -0.68
CA GLY A 37 -2.85 1.61 -0.51
C GLY A 37 -3.49 2.32 0.68
N THR A 38 -2.76 2.49 1.79
CA THR A 38 -3.21 3.29 2.94
C THR A 38 -3.44 4.74 2.52
N ILE A 39 -2.48 5.34 1.81
CA ILE A 39 -2.62 6.71 1.32
C ILE A 39 -3.77 6.83 0.32
N ALA A 40 -3.92 5.88 -0.61
CA ALA A 40 -5.03 5.87 -1.56
C ALA A 40 -6.38 5.89 -0.84
N PHE A 41 -6.50 5.17 0.27
CA PHE A 41 -7.70 5.14 1.10
C PHE A 41 -7.97 6.51 1.74
N ILE A 42 -6.95 7.08 2.43
CA ILE A 42 -7.03 8.39 3.09
C ILE A 42 -7.45 9.50 2.14
N VAL A 43 -6.86 9.54 0.93
CA VAL A 43 -7.15 10.61 -0.04
C VAL A 43 -8.38 10.32 -0.91
N GLY A 44 -9.16 9.28 -0.57
CA GLY A 44 -10.47 8.97 -1.17
C GLY A 44 -10.40 8.48 -2.62
N ILE A 45 -9.33 7.80 -3.03
CA ILE A 45 -9.19 7.26 -4.40
C ILE A 45 -9.11 5.74 -4.44
N TYR A 46 -9.23 5.08 -3.29
CA TYR A 46 -9.00 3.64 -3.17
C TYR A 46 -9.97 2.80 -4.02
N GLU A 47 -11.28 3.06 -3.91
CA GLU A 47 -12.28 2.32 -4.70
C GLU A 47 -12.12 2.55 -6.20
N GLU A 48 -11.81 3.78 -6.61
CA GLU A 48 -11.56 4.09 -8.01
C GLU A 48 -10.30 3.39 -8.51
N LEU A 49 -9.24 3.33 -7.70
CA LEU A 49 -8.01 2.60 -8.01
C LEU A 49 -8.29 1.11 -8.21
N ILE A 50 -8.99 0.47 -7.27
CA ILE A 50 -9.36 -0.94 -7.35
C ILE A 50 -10.23 -1.24 -8.57
N ASN A 51 -11.22 -0.40 -8.85
CA ASN A 51 -12.11 -0.56 -10.01
C ASN A 51 -11.37 -0.34 -11.33
N SER A 52 -10.44 0.61 -11.40
CA SER A 52 -9.59 0.86 -12.58
C SER A 52 -8.67 -0.33 -12.87
N ILE A 53 -8.01 -0.86 -11.84
CA ILE A 53 -7.18 -2.07 -11.97
C ILE A 53 -8.02 -3.28 -12.40
N LYS A 54 -9.18 -3.50 -11.78
CA LYS A 54 -10.10 -4.59 -12.13
C LYS A 54 -10.57 -4.51 -13.58
N SER A 55 -10.69 -3.29 -14.14
CA SER A 55 -11.12 -3.09 -15.52
C SER A 55 -10.10 -3.59 -16.55
N ILE A 56 -8.85 -3.82 -16.14
CA ILE A 56 -7.82 -4.47 -16.95
C ILE A 56 -8.12 -5.98 -16.97
N ASN A 57 -8.85 -6.42 -17.98
CA ASN A 57 -9.28 -7.81 -18.15
C ASN A 57 -9.14 -8.27 -19.61
N ALA A 58 -9.42 -9.53 -19.89
CA ALA A 58 -9.28 -10.11 -21.23
C ALA A 58 -10.09 -9.36 -22.31
N GLU A 59 -11.29 -8.85 -21.97
CA GLU A 59 -12.13 -8.08 -22.89
C GLU A 59 -11.49 -6.72 -23.22
N THR A 60 -10.97 -6.01 -22.20
CA THR A 60 -10.31 -4.73 -22.42
C THR A 60 -8.98 -4.90 -23.16
N LEU A 61 -8.22 -5.96 -22.85
CA LEU A 61 -6.99 -6.28 -23.60
C LEU A 61 -7.29 -6.62 -25.06
N LYS A 62 -8.41 -7.29 -25.35
CA LYS A 62 -8.85 -7.52 -26.73
C LYS A 62 -9.06 -6.21 -27.48
N LEU A 63 -9.62 -5.17 -26.85
CA LEU A 63 -9.77 -3.84 -27.48
C LEU A 63 -8.41 -3.24 -27.88
N PHE A 64 -7.39 -3.41 -27.05
CA PHE A 64 -6.04 -2.97 -27.36
C PHE A 64 -5.47 -3.69 -28.59
N PHE A 65 -5.57 -5.03 -28.63
CA PHE A 65 -5.05 -5.83 -29.76
C PHE A 65 -5.89 -5.70 -31.04
N THR A 66 -7.13 -5.24 -30.97
CA THR A 66 -7.99 -4.96 -32.13
C THR A 66 -7.93 -3.50 -32.61
N GLY A 67 -6.96 -2.70 -32.10
CA GLY A 67 -6.74 -1.31 -32.52
C GLY A 67 -7.74 -0.31 -31.98
N GLN A 68 -8.65 -0.69 -31.08
CA GLN A 68 -9.64 0.20 -30.45
C GLN A 68 -9.04 0.93 -29.24
N PHE A 69 -7.92 1.62 -29.45
CA PHE A 69 -7.12 2.25 -28.38
C PHE A 69 -7.91 3.28 -27.56
N ALA A 70 -8.74 4.11 -28.19
CA ALA A 70 -9.53 5.10 -27.49
C ALA A 70 -10.55 4.48 -26.54
N THR A 71 -11.19 3.38 -26.96
CA THR A 71 -12.15 2.62 -26.12
C THR A 71 -11.44 1.93 -24.98
N PHE A 72 -10.29 1.30 -25.26
CA PHE A 72 -9.43 0.68 -24.26
C PHE A 72 -9.02 1.70 -23.18
N TRP A 73 -8.50 2.86 -23.61
CA TRP A 73 -8.03 3.93 -22.75
C TRP A 73 -9.10 4.42 -21.77
N LYS A 74 -10.30 4.67 -22.30
CA LYS A 74 -11.45 5.08 -21.47
C LYS A 74 -11.88 3.97 -20.51
N ARG A 75 -11.93 2.71 -20.97
CA ARG A 75 -12.45 1.59 -20.18
C ARG A 75 -11.56 1.24 -18.98
N ILE A 76 -10.24 1.37 -19.11
CA ILE A 76 -9.31 1.15 -18.01
C ILE A 76 -9.11 2.39 -17.11
N ASN A 77 -9.81 3.51 -17.40
CA ASN A 77 -9.58 4.79 -16.71
C ASN A 77 -8.11 5.21 -16.75
N ALA A 78 -7.50 5.13 -17.94
CA ALA A 78 -6.05 5.26 -18.12
C ALA A 78 -5.49 6.59 -17.64
N ASN A 79 -6.21 7.71 -17.84
CA ASN A 79 -5.76 9.02 -17.37
C ASN A 79 -5.61 9.06 -15.85
N PHE A 80 -6.54 8.45 -15.11
CA PHE A 80 -6.46 8.31 -13.66
C PHE A 80 -5.25 7.49 -13.25
N LEU A 81 -5.11 6.26 -13.80
CA LEU A 81 -3.98 5.38 -13.49
C LEU A 81 -2.65 6.02 -13.84
N LEU A 82 -2.55 6.67 -15.00
CA LEU A 82 -1.33 7.35 -15.44
C LEU A 82 -0.95 8.49 -14.50
N SER A 83 -1.91 9.31 -14.06
CA SER A 83 -1.66 10.38 -13.10
C SER A 83 -1.10 9.84 -11.78
N ILE A 84 -1.66 8.75 -11.27
CA ILE A 84 -1.17 8.10 -10.05
C ILE A 84 0.24 7.53 -10.26
N ILE A 85 0.47 6.79 -11.35
CA ILE A 85 1.78 6.20 -11.68
C ILE A 85 2.87 7.27 -11.84
N ILE A 86 2.55 8.37 -12.52
CA ILE A 86 3.48 9.51 -12.65
C ILE A 86 3.82 10.07 -11.27
N GLY A 87 2.82 10.27 -10.41
CA GLY A 87 3.04 10.75 -9.05
C GLY A 87 3.91 9.80 -8.22
N ILE A 88 3.64 8.50 -8.26
CA ILE A 88 4.46 7.47 -7.61
C ILE A 88 5.90 7.52 -8.15
N GLY A 89 6.06 7.60 -9.48
CA GLY A 89 7.36 7.72 -10.12
C GLY A 89 8.13 8.96 -9.63
N ILE A 90 7.50 10.13 -9.64
CA ILE A 90 8.11 11.36 -9.12
C ILE A 90 8.58 11.16 -7.68
N SER A 91 7.76 10.56 -6.83
CA SER A 91 8.11 10.31 -5.44
C SER A 91 9.33 9.39 -5.30
N ILE A 92 9.33 8.27 -6.03
CA ILE A 92 10.44 7.30 -5.97
C ILE A 92 11.75 7.96 -6.41
N PHE A 93 11.75 8.76 -7.47
CA PHE A 93 12.97 9.39 -7.97
C PHE A 93 13.41 10.63 -7.19
N SER A 94 12.50 11.34 -6.49
CA SER A 94 12.82 12.58 -5.78
C SER A 94 12.87 12.43 -4.27
N LEU A 95 12.03 11.58 -3.67
CA LEU A 95 11.87 11.48 -2.21
C LEU A 95 12.53 10.23 -1.61
N ALA A 96 12.79 9.17 -2.41
CA ALA A 96 13.30 7.92 -1.87
C ALA A 96 14.65 8.11 -1.15
N GLU A 97 15.55 8.92 -1.70
CA GLU A 97 16.85 9.20 -1.08
C GLU A 97 16.68 9.96 0.24
N LEU A 98 15.85 11.02 0.24
CA LEU A 98 15.52 11.79 1.44
C LEU A 98 14.89 10.91 2.53
N ILE A 99 13.89 10.09 2.15
CA ILE A 99 13.21 9.21 3.11
C ILE A 99 14.19 8.16 3.65
N THR A 100 15.05 7.58 2.81
CA THR A 100 16.08 6.64 3.24
C THR A 100 17.07 7.30 4.19
N TYR A 101 17.53 8.52 3.89
CA TYR A 101 18.39 9.30 4.79
C TYR A 101 17.72 9.54 6.15
N LEU A 102 16.47 9.95 6.15
CA LEU A 102 15.71 10.20 7.38
C LEU A 102 15.47 8.91 8.19
N LEU A 103 15.17 7.79 7.53
CA LEU A 103 15.00 6.49 8.19
C LEU A 103 16.32 5.98 8.79
N THR A 104 17.46 6.31 8.20
CA THR A 104 18.77 5.89 8.69
C THR A 104 19.23 6.76 9.86
N ASN A 105 19.04 8.09 9.78
CA ASN A 105 19.57 9.02 10.76
C ASN A 105 18.57 9.44 11.85
N HIS A 106 17.27 9.41 11.54
CA HIS A 106 16.19 9.84 12.44
C HIS A 106 15.01 8.84 12.45
N PRO A 107 15.25 7.53 12.64
CA PRO A 107 14.21 6.51 12.50
C PRO A 107 13.02 6.73 13.43
N ILE A 108 13.26 7.06 14.72
CA ILE A 108 12.20 7.29 15.70
C ILE A 108 11.24 8.39 15.23
N LEU A 109 11.77 9.48 14.68
CA LEU A 109 10.95 10.62 14.24
C LEU A 109 10.11 10.27 13.03
N VAL A 110 10.69 9.57 12.05
CA VAL A 110 9.97 9.13 10.84
C VAL A 110 8.86 8.14 11.20
N TRP A 111 9.18 7.13 12.00
CA TRP A 111 8.19 6.15 12.44
C TRP A 111 7.08 6.79 13.26
N SER A 112 7.39 7.77 14.12
CA SER A 112 6.40 8.51 14.90
C SER A 112 5.40 9.25 14.02
N PHE A 113 5.89 9.93 12.96
CA PHE A 113 5.01 10.59 11.99
C PHE A 113 4.06 9.61 11.33
N PHE A 114 4.58 8.47 10.82
CA PHE A 114 3.75 7.44 10.17
C PHE A 114 2.82 6.73 11.16
N PHE A 115 3.23 6.54 12.40
CA PHE A 115 2.38 5.97 13.45
C PHE A 115 1.13 6.85 13.67
N GLY A 116 1.32 8.16 13.85
CA GLY A 116 0.22 9.11 13.97
C GLY A 116 -0.67 9.16 12.72
N LEU A 117 -0.05 9.11 11.54
CA LEU A 117 -0.75 9.08 10.26
C LEU A 117 -1.66 7.84 10.15
N ILE A 118 -1.17 6.63 10.51
CA ILE A 118 -1.96 5.40 10.45
C ILE A 118 -3.06 5.38 11.50
N ILE A 119 -2.83 5.91 12.71
CA ILE A 119 -3.90 6.05 13.72
C ILE A 119 -5.05 6.90 13.17
N ALA A 120 -4.74 8.10 12.64
CA ALA A 120 -5.76 8.95 12.05
C ALA A 120 -6.48 8.27 10.90
N SER A 121 -5.72 7.60 10.02
CA SER A 121 -6.27 6.87 8.87
C SER A 121 -7.23 5.77 9.31
N THR A 122 -6.83 4.96 10.29
CA THR A 122 -7.69 3.92 10.86
C THR A 122 -8.98 4.52 11.43
N TRP A 123 -8.86 5.65 12.15
CA TRP A 123 -10.02 6.37 12.70
C TRP A 123 -11.01 6.81 11.62
N PHE A 124 -10.51 7.36 10.49
CA PHE A 124 -11.38 7.80 9.39
C PHE A 124 -12.01 6.60 8.66
N VAL A 125 -11.22 5.55 8.38
CA VAL A 125 -11.73 4.33 7.74
C VAL A 125 -12.81 3.67 8.59
N VAL A 126 -12.65 3.62 9.91
CA VAL A 126 -13.65 3.11 10.86
C VAL A 126 -14.97 3.88 10.76
N LYS A 127 -14.94 5.19 10.47
CA LYS A 127 -16.16 6.00 10.29
C LYS A 127 -16.93 5.69 9.01
N ASP A 128 -16.30 5.10 8.00
CA ASP A 128 -16.96 4.69 6.76
C ASP A 128 -17.81 3.42 6.96
N VAL A 129 -17.64 2.70 8.06
CA VAL A 129 -18.51 1.58 8.45
C VAL A 129 -19.84 2.15 8.94
N LYS A 130 -20.90 1.97 8.15
CA LYS A 130 -22.23 2.54 8.43
C LYS A 130 -22.95 1.79 9.55
N HIS A 131 -22.81 0.47 9.58
CA HIS A 131 -23.47 -0.41 10.55
C HIS A 131 -22.46 -1.33 11.22
N TRP A 132 -22.25 -1.11 12.53
CA TRP A 132 -21.42 -1.96 13.36
C TRP A 132 -22.22 -3.12 13.91
N ASP A 133 -22.48 -4.11 13.06
CA ASP A 133 -23.04 -5.39 13.47
C ASP A 133 -21.93 -6.34 13.97
N TRP A 134 -22.33 -7.48 14.53
CA TRP A 134 -21.37 -8.47 15.05
C TRP A 134 -20.40 -8.98 13.97
N LYS A 135 -20.81 -9.00 12.69
CA LYS A 135 -19.96 -9.45 11.57
C LYS A 135 -18.88 -8.42 11.26
N SER A 136 -19.23 -7.15 11.26
CA SER A 136 -18.28 -6.04 11.05
C SER A 136 -17.28 -5.96 12.20
N ILE A 137 -17.74 -6.13 13.46
CA ILE A 137 -16.85 -6.17 14.64
C ILE A 137 -15.90 -7.36 14.54
N LEU A 138 -16.40 -8.56 14.25
CA LEU A 138 -15.58 -9.75 14.09
C LEU A 138 -14.55 -9.58 12.95
N SER A 139 -14.95 -9.01 11.82
CA SER A 139 -14.06 -8.75 10.68
C SER A 139 -12.96 -7.78 11.03
N PHE A 140 -13.27 -6.71 11.76
CA PHE A 140 -12.28 -5.76 12.28
C PHE A 140 -11.24 -6.45 13.18
N ILE A 141 -11.70 -7.25 14.12
CA ILE A 141 -10.83 -8.02 15.04
C ILE A 141 -9.96 -9.01 14.25
N ILE A 142 -10.55 -9.76 13.32
CA ILE A 142 -9.79 -10.69 12.46
C ILE A 142 -8.73 -9.94 11.67
N GLY A 143 -9.07 -8.81 11.05
CA GLY A 143 -8.11 -7.98 10.32
C GLY A 143 -6.94 -7.52 11.20
N ALA A 144 -7.24 -7.02 12.41
CA ALA A 144 -6.23 -6.56 13.35
C ALA A 144 -5.30 -7.69 13.81
N VAL A 145 -5.88 -8.84 14.16
CA VAL A 145 -5.13 -10.02 14.61
C VAL A 145 -4.25 -10.57 13.49
N VAL A 146 -4.79 -10.72 12.27
CA VAL A 146 -4.02 -11.21 11.11
C VAL A 146 -2.86 -10.28 10.80
N ALA A 147 -3.12 -8.96 10.71
CA ALA A 147 -2.05 -7.99 10.46
C ALA A 147 -0.99 -8.00 11.57
N TYR A 148 -1.39 -8.07 12.84
CA TYR A 148 -0.46 -8.17 13.95
C TYR A 148 0.46 -9.40 13.81
N PHE A 149 -0.12 -10.58 13.56
CA PHE A 149 0.68 -11.81 13.38
C PHE A 149 1.62 -11.72 12.17
N ILE A 150 1.20 -11.07 11.08
CA ILE A 150 2.09 -10.79 9.96
C ILE A 150 3.26 -9.92 10.40
N THR A 151 3.04 -8.91 11.24
CA THR A 151 4.12 -7.98 11.66
C THR A 151 5.14 -8.60 12.61
N VAL A 152 4.79 -9.64 13.36
CA VAL A 152 5.68 -10.35 14.29
C VAL A 152 6.26 -11.64 13.70
N ALA A 153 5.83 -12.02 12.49
CA ALA A 153 6.33 -13.21 11.82
C ALA A 153 7.80 -13.04 11.43
N THR A 154 8.58 -14.11 11.59
CA THR A 154 9.98 -14.16 11.18
C THR A 154 10.11 -14.62 9.73
N PRO A 155 11.14 -14.14 8.99
CA PRO A 155 11.41 -14.60 7.64
C PRO A 155 11.61 -16.11 7.58
N ALA A 156 10.98 -16.75 6.59
CA ALA A 156 11.06 -18.19 6.39
C ALA A 156 12.04 -18.53 5.26
N GLU A 157 12.73 -19.66 5.38
CA GLU A 157 13.44 -20.25 4.25
C GLU A 157 12.44 -20.96 3.32
N THR A 158 12.43 -20.55 2.08
CA THR A 158 11.44 -21.02 1.08
C THR A 158 12.11 -21.43 -0.23
N PRO A 159 11.47 -22.30 -1.04
CA PRO A 159 12.07 -22.78 -2.29
C PRO A 159 12.19 -21.67 -3.34
N THR A 160 13.13 -21.85 -4.29
CA THR A 160 13.34 -20.94 -5.44
C THR A 160 12.69 -21.45 -6.73
N HIS A 161 11.78 -22.43 -6.62
CA HIS A 161 11.07 -22.98 -7.78
C HIS A 161 10.23 -21.90 -8.48
N PRO A 162 10.14 -21.85 -9.82
CA PRO A 162 9.41 -20.82 -10.56
C PRO A 162 7.96 -20.62 -10.12
N LEU A 163 7.23 -21.70 -9.82
CA LEU A 163 5.87 -21.61 -9.30
C LEU A 163 5.81 -20.84 -7.98
N PHE A 164 6.80 -21.04 -7.09
CA PHE A 164 6.84 -20.30 -5.83
C PHE A 164 7.16 -18.81 -6.04
N ILE A 165 8.06 -18.50 -6.98
CA ILE A 165 8.35 -17.10 -7.36
C ILE A 165 7.11 -16.42 -7.97
N PHE A 166 6.34 -17.13 -8.79
CA PHE A 166 5.06 -16.64 -9.30
C PHE A 166 4.08 -16.33 -8.15
N LEU A 167 3.94 -17.25 -7.18
CA LEU A 167 3.09 -17.05 -6.01
C LEU A 167 3.58 -15.87 -5.15
N CYS A 168 4.89 -15.70 -4.98
CA CYS A 168 5.46 -14.54 -4.28
C CYS A 168 5.07 -13.23 -4.96
N GLY A 169 5.13 -13.14 -6.28
CA GLY A 169 4.66 -11.97 -7.03
C GLY A 169 3.17 -11.70 -6.80
N SER A 170 2.36 -12.76 -6.87
CA SER A 170 0.92 -12.66 -6.64
C SER A 170 0.57 -12.19 -5.24
N ILE A 171 1.17 -12.77 -4.21
CA ILE A 171 0.88 -12.43 -2.81
C ILE A 171 1.41 -11.03 -2.47
N ALA A 172 2.62 -10.68 -2.92
CA ALA A 172 3.22 -9.39 -2.65
C ALA A 172 2.39 -8.23 -3.22
N ILE A 173 1.89 -8.35 -4.45
CA ILE A 173 1.05 -7.30 -5.05
C ILE A 173 -0.32 -7.21 -4.38
N CYS A 174 -0.91 -8.33 -3.95
CA CYS A 174 -2.15 -8.33 -3.16
C CYS A 174 -1.94 -7.59 -1.83
N ALA A 175 -0.83 -7.86 -1.14
CA ALA A 175 -0.48 -7.17 0.10
C ALA A 175 -0.27 -5.66 -0.10
N MET A 176 0.34 -5.26 -1.21
CA MET A 176 0.57 -3.83 -1.54
C MET A 176 -0.73 -3.04 -1.73
N ILE A 177 -1.79 -3.71 -2.21
CA ILE A 177 -3.11 -3.09 -2.34
C ILE A 177 -3.78 -2.93 -0.97
N LEU A 178 -3.58 -3.88 -0.05
CA LEU A 178 -4.20 -3.84 1.27
C LEU A 178 -3.62 -2.69 2.11
N PRO A 179 -4.47 -1.84 2.72
CA PRO A 179 -3.98 -0.82 3.64
C PRO A 179 -3.26 -1.46 4.85
N GLY A 180 -2.13 -0.90 5.24
CA GLY A 180 -1.37 -1.34 6.41
C GLY A 180 -0.40 -2.50 6.17
N ILE A 181 -0.36 -3.10 4.98
CA ILE A 181 0.58 -4.18 4.65
C ILE A 181 1.44 -3.79 3.45
N SER A 182 2.75 -3.99 3.54
CA SER A 182 3.69 -3.69 2.46
C SER A 182 4.05 -4.97 1.70
N GLY A 183 3.99 -4.91 0.35
CA GLY A 183 4.37 -6.03 -0.51
C GLY A 183 5.85 -6.42 -0.37
N SER A 184 6.75 -5.45 -0.20
CA SER A 184 8.17 -5.72 0.05
C SER A 184 8.39 -6.44 1.38
N PHE A 185 7.64 -6.08 2.42
CA PHE A 185 7.70 -6.76 3.71
C PHE A 185 7.23 -8.21 3.60
N ILE A 186 6.15 -8.47 2.85
CA ILE A 186 5.72 -9.84 2.57
C ILE A 186 6.80 -10.65 1.84
N LEU A 187 7.52 -10.05 0.89
CA LEU A 187 8.65 -10.71 0.23
C LEU A 187 9.81 -11.01 1.20
N VAL A 188 10.06 -10.15 2.18
CA VAL A 188 11.03 -10.42 3.25
C VAL A 188 10.58 -11.63 4.08
N LEU A 189 9.32 -11.68 4.50
CA LEU A 189 8.76 -12.80 5.26
C LEU A 189 8.82 -14.12 4.48
N LEU A 190 8.60 -14.07 3.17
CA LEU A 190 8.72 -15.23 2.28
C LEU A 190 10.19 -15.58 1.94
N GLY A 191 11.18 -14.85 2.50
CA GLY A 191 12.60 -15.06 2.23
C GLY A 191 13.01 -14.84 0.77
N LYS A 192 12.22 -14.07 0.00
CA LYS A 192 12.44 -13.87 -1.44
C LYS A 192 12.79 -12.44 -1.83
N TYR A 193 12.76 -11.50 -0.91
CA TYR A 193 13.09 -10.11 -1.22
C TYR A 193 14.46 -9.97 -1.88
N PHE A 194 15.52 -10.54 -1.25
CA PHE A 194 16.87 -10.46 -1.79
C PHE A 194 17.03 -11.22 -3.09
N TYR A 195 16.42 -12.39 -3.21
CA TYR A 195 16.44 -13.21 -4.42
C TYR A 195 15.86 -12.47 -5.63
N ILE A 196 14.73 -11.77 -5.44
CA ILE A 196 14.13 -10.95 -6.49
C ILE A 196 14.98 -9.71 -6.79
N MET A 197 15.53 -9.05 -5.76
CA MET A 197 16.41 -7.89 -5.96
C MET A 197 17.70 -8.26 -6.70
N GLU A 198 18.28 -9.43 -6.41
CA GLU A 198 19.43 -9.95 -7.14
C GLU A 198 19.08 -10.28 -8.60
N ALA A 199 17.91 -10.87 -8.84
CA ALA A 199 17.43 -11.11 -10.21
C ALA A 199 17.28 -9.81 -11.01
N VAL A 200 16.82 -8.72 -10.38
CA VAL A 200 16.75 -7.40 -11.00
C VAL A 200 18.16 -6.84 -11.28
N LYS A 201 19.09 -6.96 -10.33
CA LYS A 201 20.47 -6.48 -10.45
C LYS A 201 21.24 -7.22 -11.56
N THR A 202 21.06 -8.54 -11.66
CA THR A 202 21.72 -9.38 -12.65
C THR A 202 20.95 -9.51 -13.98
N PHE A 203 19.84 -8.77 -14.12
CA PHE A 203 18.94 -8.86 -15.28
C PHE A 203 18.50 -10.30 -15.59
N ASN A 204 18.21 -11.10 -14.55
CA ASN A 204 17.68 -12.44 -14.76
C ASN A 204 16.23 -12.37 -15.22
N ILE A 205 16.07 -12.31 -16.55
CA ILE A 205 14.78 -12.12 -17.23
C ILE A 205 13.77 -13.20 -16.84
N THR A 206 14.19 -14.44 -16.69
CA THR A 206 13.30 -15.57 -16.36
C THR A 206 12.65 -15.37 -14.99
N ILE A 207 13.43 -15.04 -13.97
CA ILE A 207 12.91 -14.78 -12.61
C ILE A 207 12.00 -13.55 -12.62
N MET A 208 12.46 -12.46 -13.27
CA MET A 208 11.69 -11.21 -13.35
C MET A 208 10.34 -11.43 -14.05
N LEU A 209 10.31 -12.09 -15.20
CA LEU A 209 9.05 -12.36 -15.91
C LEU A 209 8.13 -13.29 -15.12
N THR A 210 8.68 -14.30 -14.44
CA THR A 210 7.88 -15.19 -13.60
C THR A 210 7.24 -14.41 -12.44
N PHE A 211 8.00 -13.55 -11.78
CA PHE A 211 7.49 -12.70 -10.69
C PHE A 211 6.43 -11.70 -11.19
N ILE A 212 6.69 -11.02 -12.31
CA ILE A 212 5.77 -10.05 -12.93
C ILE A 212 4.48 -10.76 -13.39
N ALA A 213 4.56 -11.95 -13.96
CA ALA A 213 3.39 -12.74 -14.34
C ALA A 213 2.54 -13.08 -13.10
N GLY A 214 3.18 -13.48 -11.98
CA GLY A 214 2.51 -13.70 -10.72
C GLY A 214 1.83 -12.43 -10.20
N ALA A 215 2.53 -11.30 -10.23
CA ALA A 215 1.98 -10.01 -9.82
C ALA A 215 0.79 -9.59 -10.70
N ALA A 216 0.86 -9.78 -12.02
CA ALA A 216 -0.24 -9.46 -12.93
C ALA A 216 -1.49 -10.30 -12.66
N VAL A 217 -1.33 -11.60 -12.40
CA VAL A 217 -2.44 -12.48 -12.01
C VAL A 217 -2.97 -12.13 -10.63
N GLY A 218 -2.09 -11.87 -9.66
CA GLY A 218 -2.45 -11.48 -8.30
C GLY A 218 -3.28 -10.19 -8.29
N ILE A 219 -2.79 -9.13 -8.92
CA ILE A 219 -3.46 -7.83 -8.90
C ILE A 219 -4.83 -7.88 -9.59
N THR A 220 -4.93 -8.56 -10.73
CA THR A 220 -6.19 -8.67 -11.49
C THR A 220 -7.22 -9.55 -10.78
N SER A 221 -6.79 -10.64 -10.14
CA SER A 221 -7.69 -11.53 -9.40
C SER A 221 -8.15 -10.87 -8.10
N PHE A 222 -7.21 -10.33 -7.33
CA PHE A 222 -7.49 -9.74 -6.04
C PHE A 222 -8.35 -8.47 -6.14
N SER A 223 -8.09 -7.61 -7.13
CA SER A 223 -8.91 -6.41 -7.36
C SER A 223 -10.37 -6.76 -7.69
N ARG A 224 -10.63 -7.89 -8.35
CA ARG A 224 -12.00 -8.39 -8.61
C ARG A 224 -12.67 -8.83 -7.32
N ILE A 225 -11.97 -9.62 -6.49
CA ILE A 225 -12.46 -10.09 -5.20
C ILE A 225 -12.77 -8.87 -4.31
N LEU A 226 -11.81 -7.96 -4.17
CA LEU A 226 -11.95 -6.78 -3.34
C LEU A 226 -13.06 -5.84 -3.81
N SER A 227 -13.15 -5.57 -5.12
CA SER A 227 -14.23 -4.78 -5.70
C SER A 227 -15.61 -5.43 -5.51
N TYR A 228 -15.71 -6.76 -5.58
CA TYR A 228 -16.94 -7.48 -5.28
C TYR A 228 -17.31 -7.36 -3.80
N SER A 229 -16.34 -7.55 -2.91
CA SER A 229 -16.54 -7.45 -1.46
C SER A 229 -16.98 -6.04 -1.05
N LEU A 230 -16.31 -5.00 -1.56
CA LEU A 230 -16.69 -3.61 -1.31
C LEU A 230 -18.12 -3.28 -1.77
N ARG A 231 -18.58 -3.86 -2.88
CA ARG A 231 -19.94 -3.62 -3.38
C ARG A 231 -21.02 -4.40 -2.64
N LYS A 232 -20.73 -5.65 -2.26
CA LYS A 232 -21.72 -6.56 -1.66
C LYS A 232 -21.71 -6.56 -0.13
N PHE A 233 -20.52 -6.40 0.46
CA PHE A 233 -20.27 -6.49 1.89
C PHE A 233 -19.45 -5.29 2.36
N HIS A 234 -19.92 -4.07 2.03
CA HIS A 234 -19.16 -2.83 2.24
C HIS A 234 -18.64 -2.72 3.67
N ASP A 235 -19.53 -2.74 4.66
CA ASP A 235 -19.16 -2.50 6.05
C ASP A 235 -18.19 -3.57 6.60
N ILE A 236 -18.41 -4.84 6.25
CA ILE A 236 -17.52 -5.95 6.61
C ILE A 236 -16.13 -5.76 5.98
N THR A 237 -16.10 -5.35 4.70
CA THR A 237 -14.84 -5.15 3.96
C THR A 237 -14.08 -3.95 4.51
N ILE A 238 -14.74 -2.83 4.75
CA ILE A 238 -14.11 -1.65 5.35
C ILE A 238 -13.62 -1.96 6.76
N ALA A 239 -14.40 -2.69 7.55
CA ALA A 239 -14.01 -3.09 8.90
C ALA A 239 -12.73 -3.95 8.91
N ILE A 240 -12.63 -4.97 8.04
CA ILE A 240 -11.40 -5.79 7.97
C ILE A 240 -10.19 -4.99 7.50
N LEU A 241 -10.36 -4.05 6.54
CA LEU A 241 -9.27 -3.16 6.08
C LEU A 241 -8.82 -2.20 7.19
N ALA A 242 -9.76 -1.63 7.95
CA ALA A 242 -9.44 -0.82 9.14
C ALA A 242 -8.71 -1.66 10.20
N GLY A 243 -9.14 -2.90 10.39
CA GLY A 243 -8.46 -3.87 11.25
C GLY A 243 -7.01 -4.12 10.81
N PHE A 244 -6.76 -4.34 9.52
CA PHE A 244 -5.39 -4.46 9.00
C PHE A 244 -4.53 -3.23 9.32
N MET A 245 -5.07 -2.03 9.18
CA MET A 245 -4.36 -0.79 9.52
C MET A 245 -4.03 -0.73 11.02
N LEU A 246 -4.99 -1.09 11.89
CA LEU A 246 -4.76 -1.13 13.34
C LEU A 246 -3.67 -2.14 13.70
N GLY A 247 -3.76 -3.37 13.20
CA GLY A 247 -2.78 -4.43 13.46
C GLY A 247 -1.37 -4.10 12.95
N SER A 248 -1.27 -3.33 11.86
CA SER A 248 0.00 -2.89 11.28
C SER A 248 0.73 -1.84 12.12
N LEU A 249 0.07 -1.18 13.08
CA LEU A 249 0.71 -0.24 13.99
C LEU A 249 1.89 -0.85 14.74
N ASN A 250 1.85 -2.16 15.00
CA ASN A 250 2.99 -2.87 15.57
C ASN A 250 4.25 -2.75 14.71
N LYS A 251 4.13 -2.77 13.37
CA LYS A 251 5.28 -2.64 12.45
C LYS A 251 5.82 -1.23 12.37
N VAL A 252 5.01 -0.22 12.59
CA VAL A 252 5.41 1.20 12.53
C VAL A 252 5.68 1.79 13.90
N TRP A 253 5.77 0.96 14.95
CA TRP A 253 6.15 1.39 16.28
C TRP A 253 7.51 2.11 16.25
N PRO A 254 7.66 3.31 16.83
CA PRO A 254 8.85 4.14 16.64
C PRO A 254 10.11 3.61 17.33
N TRP A 255 9.96 2.97 18.49
CA TRP A 255 11.11 2.50 19.28
C TRP A 255 11.34 1.03 19.04
N LYS A 256 12.45 0.75 18.36
CA LYS A 256 12.84 -0.61 17.95
C LYS A 256 14.28 -0.89 18.27
N GLU A 257 14.57 -2.14 18.58
CA GLU A 257 15.91 -2.71 18.65
C GLU A 257 16.12 -3.65 17.48
N THR A 258 17.24 -3.48 16.78
CA THR A 258 17.58 -4.33 15.64
C THR A 258 18.21 -5.61 16.15
N LEU A 259 17.55 -6.73 15.91
CA LEU A 259 18.04 -8.06 16.30
C LEU A 259 18.92 -8.70 15.22
N GLN A 260 18.63 -8.43 13.95
CA GLN A 260 19.38 -8.93 12.81
C GLN A 260 19.45 -7.86 11.72
N THR A 261 20.62 -7.74 11.09
CA THR A 261 20.86 -6.85 9.95
C THR A 261 21.11 -7.64 8.68
N PHE A 262 20.97 -6.98 7.55
CA PHE A 262 21.44 -7.44 6.25
C PHE A 262 22.15 -6.28 5.53
N VAL A 263 23.03 -6.63 4.60
CA VAL A 263 23.69 -5.63 3.74
C VAL A 263 22.87 -5.47 2.46
N ASP A 264 22.46 -4.24 2.17
CA ASP A 264 21.70 -3.94 0.96
C ASP A 264 22.61 -3.89 -0.29
N ARG A 265 22.01 -3.64 -1.47
CA ARG A 265 22.72 -3.54 -2.76
C ARG A 265 23.79 -2.44 -2.81
N HIS A 266 23.75 -1.47 -1.90
CA HIS A 266 24.69 -0.35 -1.80
C HIS A 266 25.77 -0.59 -0.74
N GLY A 267 25.81 -1.78 -0.14
CA GLY A 267 26.75 -2.10 0.94
C GLY A 267 26.34 -1.53 2.30
N VAL A 268 25.12 -1.04 2.45
CA VAL A 268 24.62 -0.44 3.69
C VAL A 268 23.92 -1.51 4.52
N GLU A 269 24.29 -1.63 5.80
CA GLU A 269 23.56 -2.46 6.75
C GLU A 269 22.17 -1.90 7.02
N LYS A 270 21.17 -2.75 6.89
CA LYS A 270 19.75 -2.43 7.19
C LYS A 270 19.16 -3.46 8.13
N PRO A 271 18.22 -3.05 8.98
CA PRO A 271 17.52 -3.99 9.87
C PRO A 271 16.70 -5.01 9.08
N LEU A 272 16.87 -6.29 9.40
CA LEU A 272 16.10 -7.42 8.89
C LEU A 272 15.01 -7.84 9.88
N VAL A 273 15.41 -8.03 11.14
CA VAL A 273 14.51 -8.38 12.25
C VAL A 273 14.66 -7.32 13.32
N GLU A 274 13.53 -6.78 13.75
CA GLU A 274 13.43 -5.73 14.77
C GLU A 274 12.45 -6.16 15.86
N ALA A 275 12.76 -5.81 17.10
CA ALA A 275 11.84 -5.93 18.23
C ALA A 275 11.40 -4.56 18.71
N ASN A 276 10.12 -4.43 19.04
CA ASN A 276 9.60 -3.20 19.63
C ASN A 276 10.02 -3.13 21.10
N VAL A 277 10.53 -1.95 21.49
CA VAL A 277 10.97 -1.68 22.87
C VAL A 277 10.15 -0.53 23.47
N MET A 278 10.25 -0.34 24.77
CA MET A 278 9.60 0.79 25.45
C MET A 278 10.20 2.12 25.01
N PRO A 279 9.42 3.21 24.97
CA PRO A 279 9.92 4.53 24.65
C PRO A 279 11.00 4.98 25.64
N PHE A 280 12.18 5.33 25.13
CA PHE A 280 13.32 5.72 25.99
C PHE A 280 14.07 6.97 25.51
N GLN A 281 13.91 7.37 24.25
CA GLN A 281 14.58 8.54 23.68
C GLN A 281 13.60 9.37 22.84
N GLN A 282 13.83 10.68 22.75
CA GLN A 282 13.09 11.61 21.86
C GLN A 282 11.57 11.54 22.03
N LEU A 283 11.08 11.27 23.27
CA LEU A 283 9.65 11.09 23.50
C LEU A 283 8.81 12.37 23.18
N PRO A 284 9.23 13.60 23.56
CA PRO A 284 8.47 14.80 23.21
C PRO A 284 8.40 15.05 21.70
N GLU A 285 9.51 14.89 21.00
CA GLU A 285 9.60 15.07 19.54
C GLU A 285 8.79 14.00 18.81
N ALA A 286 8.85 12.76 19.27
CA ALA A 286 8.07 11.65 18.75
C ALA A 286 6.57 11.91 18.89
N ILE A 287 6.10 12.34 20.07
CA ILE A 287 4.70 12.67 20.28
C ILE A 287 4.28 13.86 19.39
N ALA A 288 5.12 14.89 19.27
CA ALA A 288 4.83 16.02 18.39
C ALA A 288 4.65 15.58 16.94
N LEU A 289 5.51 14.67 16.43
CA LEU A 289 5.40 14.15 15.08
C LEU A 289 4.22 13.20 14.90
N MET A 290 3.85 12.41 15.90
CA MET A 290 2.60 11.63 15.88
C MET A 290 1.38 12.55 15.73
N VAL A 291 1.35 13.64 16.49
CA VAL A 291 0.29 14.65 16.40
C VAL A 291 0.28 15.31 15.02
N ILE A 292 1.44 15.69 14.50
CA ILE A 292 1.55 16.26 13.14
C ILE A 292 1.05 15.26 12.10
N GLY A 293 1.48 14.00 12.14
CA GLY A 293 1.01 12.95 11.24
C GLY A 293 -0.51 12.75 11.29
N PHE A 294 -1.07 12.77 12.51
CA PHE A 294 -2.52 12.72 12.71
C PHE A 294 -3.23 13.92 12.04
N PHE A 295 -2.76 15.13 12.27
CA PHE A 295 -3.40 16.34 11.72
C PHE A 295 -3.21 16.47 10.21
N VAL A 296 -2.16 15.93 9.62
CA VAL A 296 -2.01 15.87 8.17
C VAL A 296 -3.17 15.08 7.55
N VAL A 297 -3.47 13.88 8.06
CA VAL A 297 -4.60 13.08 7.57
C VAL A 297 -5.93 13.79 7.83
N TYR A 298 -6.11 14.33 9.02
CA TYR A 298 -7.32 15.08 9.38
C TYR A 298 -7.59 16.24 8.42
N SER A 299 -6.54 16.99 8.05
CA SER A 299 -6.64 18.10 7.10
C SER A 299 -6.97 17.63 5.69
N LEU A 300 -6.35 16.53 5.24
CA LEU A 300 -6.63 15.93 3.93
C LEU A 300 -8.08 15.46 3.83
N GLU A 301 -8.62 14.87 4.87
CA GLU A 301 -10.01 14.41 4.91
C GLU A 301 -11.00 15.59 4.84
N ILE A 302 -10.76 16.67 5.61
CA ILE A 302 -11.61 17.88 5.55
C ILE A 302 -11.58 18.49 4.13
N LEU A 303 -10.42 18.53 3.49
CA LEU A 303 -10.29 19.07 2.14
C LEU A 303 -11.00 18.17 1.11
N SER A 304 -10.91 16.87 1.28
CA SER A 304 -11.59 15.89 0.42
C SER A 304 -13.12 16.01 0.51
N THR A 305 -13.66 16.14 1.71
CA THR A 305 -15.11 16.27 1.94
C THR A 305 -15.68 17.61 1.47
N LYS A 306 -14.89 18.70 1.49
CA LYS A 306 -15.30 20.02 0.96
C LYS A 306 -15.26 20.09 -0.58
N GLY A 307 -14.43 19.33 -1.23
CA GLY A 307 -14.33 19.29 -2.70
C GLY A 307 -15.44 18.46 -3.37
N ASN A 308 -16.22 17.72 -2.61
CA ASN A 308 -17.33 16.89 -3.09
C ASN A 308 -18.74 17.51 -2.84
N LYS A 309 -18.78 18.71 -2.26
CA LYS A 309 -19.99 19.56 -2.17
C LYS A 309 -19.94 20.66 -3.22
#